data_45f5a29cc4d9812f9a1823e385c9f066
#
_entry.id   45f5a29cc4d9812f9a1823e385c9f066
#
_cell.length_a   1.000
_cell.length_b   1.000
_cell.length_c   1.000
_cell.angle_alpha   90.00
_cell.angle_beta   90.00
_cell.angle_gamma   90.00
#
_symmetry.space_group_name_H-M   'P 1'
#
loop_
_entity.id
_entity.type
_entity.pdbx_description
1 polymer ?
#
loop_
_entity_poly.entity_id
_entity_poly.type
_entity_poly.pdbx_seq_one_letter_code
_entity_poly.pdbx_strand_id
1 'polypeptide(L)'
;KGVTPDSINSIDYIYKCIEGLKIKEGRTIEMKMEFYVINTFPILFPLTDFKKLISEVECHYCQITLNKIKSLVEGRKIFKKQITRGWSMEIDRKEPNLEYFKDNCVPCCYWCNNAKTDEYNEAEFLIIAQGIRQIWEKRLANS
;
A
#
# COMPACT_ATOMS: atom_id res chain seq x y z
N LYS A 1 15.45 -6.75 -15.52
CA LYS A 1 14.31 -6.03 -15.56
C LYS A 1 13.09 -6.89 -15.95
N GLY A 2 12.62 -7.63 -15.42
CA GLY A 2 11.69 -8.64 -15.77
C GLY A 2 10.55 -8.14 -16.65
N VAL A 3 9.86 -7.16 -16.19
CA VAL A 3 8.63 -6.76 -16.85
C VAL A 3 8.86 -5.49 -17.64
N THR A 4 8.56 -5.54 -18.93
CA THR A 4 8.60 -4.36 -19.76
C THR A 4 7.19 -3.95 -20.14
N PRO A 5 6.95 -2.69 -20.46
CA PRO A 5 5.66 -2.26 -20.96
C PRO A 5 5.22 -3.08 -22.17
N ASP A 6 6.16 -3.43 -23.04
CA ASP A 6 5.84 -4.18 -24.25
C ASP A 6 5.45 -5.62 -23.97
N SER A 7 6.06 -6.24 -22.96
CA SER A 7 5.79 -7.64 -22.66
C SER A 7 4.57 -7.84 -21.79
N ILE A 8 4.22 -6.85 -20.98
CA ILE A 8 3.07 -6.96 -20.07
C ILE A 8 2.19 -5.73 -20.17
N ASN A 9 2.23 -5.12 -21.27
CA ASN A 9 1.45 -3.93 -21.50
C ASN A 9 -0.02 -4.22 -21.63
N SER A 10 -0.36 -5.47 -21.71
CA SER A 10 -1.75 -5.84 -21.85
C SER A 10 -2.50 -5.49 -20.60
N ILE A 11 -3.48 -4.64 -20.74
CA ILE A 11 -4.38 -4.34 -19.64
C ILE A 11 -5.06 -5.62 -19.18
N ASP A 12 -5.22 -6.58 -20.08
CA ASP A 12 -5.81 -7.88 -19.76
C ASP A 12 -4.96 -8.65 -18.78
N TYR A 13 -3.63 -8.60 -18.95
CA TYR A 13 -2.74 -9.26 -18.02
C TYR A 13 -2.90 -8.69 -16.62
N ILE A 14 -2.96 -7.38 -16.52
CA ILE A 14 -3.12 -6.70 -15.25
C ILE A 14 -4.46 -7.06 -14.60
N TYR A 15 -5.52 -7.06 -15.37
CA TYR A 15 -6.84 -7.44 -14.85
C TYR A 15 -6.88 -8.89 -14.40
N LYS A 16 -6.19 -9.78 -15.10
CA LYS A 16 -6.09 -11.17 -14.67
C LYS A 16 -5.39 -11.29 -13.33
N CYS A 17 -4.33 -10.52 -13.13
CA CYS A 17 -3.63 -10.49 -11.86
C CYS A 17 -4.56 -9.99 -10.75
N ILE A 18 -5.28 -8.92 -11.01
CA ILE A 18 -6.20 -8.36 -10.03
C ILE A 18 -7.35 -9.31 -9.74
N GLU A 19 -7.93 -9.92 -10.77
CA GLU A 19 -9.02 -10.87 -10.59
C GLU A 19 -8.59 -12.07 -9.75
N GLY A 20 -7.41 -12.60 -10.04
CA GLY A 20 -6.89 -13.72 -9.26
C GLY A 20 -6.68 -13.40 -7.80
N LEU A 21 -6.63 -12.12 -7.45
CA LEU A 21 -6.40 -11.69 -6.08
C LEU A 21 -7.68 -11.40 -5.30
N LYS A 22 -8.80 -11.31 -5.97
CA LYS A 22 -10.06 -10.96 -5.31
C LYS A 22 -10.53 -11.98 -4.30
N ILE A 23 -10.09 -13.20 -4.46
CA ILE A 23 -10.49 -14.29 -3.57
C ILE A 23 -9.44 -14.60 -2.52
N LYS A 24 -8.37 -13.82 -2.46
CA LYS A 24 -7.24 -14.03 -1.56
C LYS A 24 -7.05 -12.83 -0.66
N GLU A 25 -6.41 -13.06 0.48
CA GLU A 25 -6.19 -12.02 1.48
C GLU A 25 -5.20 -10.94 1.05
N GLY A 26 -4.80 -10.89 -0.13
CA GLY A 26 -3.89 -9.85 -0.57
C GLY A 26 -3.14 -10.29 -1.81
N ARG A 27 -2.27 -9.40 -2.27
CA ARG A 27 -1.48 -9.64 -3.46
C ARG A 27 -0.13 -10.20 -3.07
N THR A 28 0.40 -11.08 -3.88
CA THR A 28 1.79 -11.50 -3.71
C THR A 28 2.69 -10.31 -4.02
N ILE A 29 3.90 -10.36 -3.47
CA ILE A 29 4.90 -9.32 -3.74
C ILE A 29 5.18 -9.23 -5.23
N GLU A 30 5.31 -10.38 -5.89
CA GLU A 30 5.57 -10.43 -7.33
C GLU A 30 4.46 -9.79 -8.14
N MET A 31 3.22 -10.05 -7.80
CA MET A 31 2.09 -9.47 -8.51
C MET A 31 2.02 -7.96 -8.33
N LYS A 32 2.33 -7.47 -7.14
CA LYS A 32 2.41 -6.04 -6.90
C LYS A 32 3.50 -5.40 -7.72
N MET A 33 4.67 -6.04 -7.77
CA MET A 33 5.78 -5.54 -8.57
C MET A 33 5.40 -5.43 -10.03
N GLU A 34 4.80 -6.47 -10.59
CA GLU A 34 4.40 -6.46 -11.99
C GLU A 34 3.38 -5.35 -12.26
N PHE A 35 2.39 -5.23 -11.40
CA PHE A 35 1.36 -4.21 -11.56
C PHE A 35 1.97 -2.81 -11.58
N TYR A 36 2.80 -2.50 -10.61
CA TYR A 36 3.38 -1.16 -10.51
C TYR A 36 4.43 -0.88 -11.58
N VAL A 37 5.26 -1.86 -11.90
CA VAL A 37 6.27 -1.68 -12.94
C VAL A 37 5.61 -1.39 -14.28
N ILE A 38 4.53 -2.08 -14.58
CA ILE A 38 3.85 -1.88 -15.86
C ILE A 38 3.09 -0.57 -15.90
N ASN A 39 2.37 -0.26 -14.83
CA ASN A 39 1.42 0.85 -14.86
C ASN A 39 2.01 2.17 -14.42
N THR A 40 2.96 2.15 -13.51
CA THR A 40 3.29 3.36 -12.78
C THR A 40 4.77 3.70 -12.76
N PHE A 41 5.65 2.70 -12.62
CA PHE A 41 7.05 2.97 -12.32
C PHE A 41 8.09 2.37 -13.26
N PRO A 42 7.85 2.24 -14.52
CA PRO A 42 8.73 1.41 -15.35
C PRO A 42 10.19 1.86 -15.38
N ILE A 43 10.46 3.09 -15.03
CA ILE A 43 11.80 3.65 -15.22
C ILE A 43 12.41 4.16 -13.92
N LEU A 44 11.62 4.79 -13.08
CA LEU A 44 12.15 5.60 -11.98
C LEU A 44 12.36 4.83 -10.68
N PHE A 45 11.86 3.60 -10.59
CA PHE A 45 11.86 2.86 -9.34
C PHE A 45 12.57 1.52 -9.52
N PRO A 46 13.78 1.35 -8.97
CA PRO A 46 14.47 0.06 -9.05
C PRO A 46 13.65 -1.05 -8.40
N LEU A 47 13.62 -2.21 -9.05
CA LEU A 47 12.83 -3.33 -8.57
C LEU A 47 13.24 -3.81 -7.17
N THR A 48 14.54 -3.77 -6.87
CA THR A 48 15.03 -4.16 -5.55
C THR A 48 14.50 -3.25 -4.46
N ASP A 49 14.47 -1.95 -4.71
CA ASP A 49 13.94 -0.98 -3.76
C ASP A 49 12.44 -1.11 -3.63
N PHE A 50 11.77 -1.36 -4.73
CA PHE A 50 10.32 -1.57 -4.72
C PHE A 50 9.96 -2.80 -3.89
N LYS A 51 10.67 -3.90 -4.13
CA LYS A 51 10.43 -5.14 -3.38
C LYS A 51 10.64 -4.93 -1.88
N LYS A 52 11.69 -4.22 -1.53
CA LYS A 52 11.97 -3.92 -0.13
C LYS A 52 10.84 -3.09 0.48
N LEU A 53 10.38 -2.09 -0.24
CA LEU A 53 9.36 -1.19 0.25
C LEU A 53 8.03 -1.88 0.50
N ILE A 54 7.55 -2.69 -0.44
CA ILE A 54 6.27 -3.38 -0.27
C ILE A 54 6.35 -4.56 0.69
N SER A 55 7.56 -4.92 1.13
CA SER A 55 7.75 -5.94 2.15
C SER A 55 7.71 -5.37 3.56
N GLU A 56 7.64 -4.06 3.71
CA GLU A 56 7.54 -3.44 5.02
C GLU A 56 6.23 -3.83 5.70
N VAL A 57 6.29 -3.89 7.02
CA VAL A 57 5.16 -4.37 7.82
C VAL A 57 4.53 -3.28 8.66
N GLU A 58 5.04 -2.06 8.58
CA GLU A 58 4.55 -0.94 9.38
C GLU A 58 4.26 0.27 8.49
N CYS A 59 3.15 0.92 8.73
CA CYS A 59 2.78 2.13 8.00
C CYS A 59 3.68 3.29 8.40
N HIS A 60 4.22 3.96 7.41
CA HIS A 60 5.06 5.13 7.64
C HIS A 60 4.33 6.26 8.38
N TYR A 61 3.04 6.40 8.15
CA TYR A 61 2.28 7.52 8.70
C TYR A 61 1.65 7.22 10.05
N CYS A 62 0.77 6.25 10.14
CA CYS A 62 0.07 5.97 11.40
C CYS A 62 0.74 4.88 12.24
N GLN A 63 1.77 4.24 11.70
CA GLN A 63 2.57 3.24 12.39
C GLN A 63 1.84 1.94 12.75
N ILE A 64 0.66 1.72 12.19
CA ILE A 64 0.00 0.43 12.38
C ILE A 64 0.81 -0.66 11.70
N THR A 65 0.88 -1.83 12.32
CA THR A 65 1.57 -2.98 11.74
C THR A 65 0.57 -3.95 11.13
N LEU A 66 1.05 -4.81 10.25
CA LEU A 66 0.21 -5.84 9.65
C LEU A 66 -0.37 -6.78 10.71
N ASN A 67 0.40 -7.10 11.76
CA ASN A 67 -0.10 -7.93 12.84
C ASN A 67 -1.24 -7.25 13.60
N LYS A 68 -1.14 -5.97 13.83
CA LYS A 68 -2.20 -5.21 14.48
C LYS A 68 -3.45 -5.14 13.61
N ILE A 69 -3.28 -4.96 12.32
CA ILE A 69 -4.40 -4.98 11.38
C ILE A 69 -5.10 -6.32 11.46
N LYS A 70 -4.34 -7.41 11.43
CA LYS A 70 -4.90 -8.76 11.52
C LYS A 70 -5.70 -8.92 12.82
N SER A 71 -5.15 -8.50 13.94
CA SER A 71 -5.83 -8.57 15.23
C SER A 71 -7.15 -7.78 15.23
N LEU A 72 -7.13 -6.59 14.65
CA LEU A 72 -8.33 -5.76 14.57
C LEU A 72 -9.40 -6.38 13.67
N VAL A 73 -9.00 -6.99 12.59
CA VAL A 73 -9.93 -7.66 11.68
C VAL A 73 -10.55 -8.87 12.36
N GLU A 74 -9.71 -9.69 12.99
CA GLU A 74 -10.18 -10.88 13.70
C GLU A 74 -11.10 -10.52 14.86
N GLY A 75 -10.80 -9.43 15.53
CA GLY A 75 -11.64 -8.93 16.62
C GLY A 75 -12.86 -8.14 16.17
N ARG A 76 -13.08 -8.06 14.87
CA ARG A 76 -14.19 -7.28 14.28
C ARG A 76 -14.17 -5.81 14.68
N LYS A 77 -12.98 -5.25 14.81
CA LYS A 77 -12.76 -3.85 15.17
C LYS A 77 -12.32 -2.99 14.00
N ILE A 78 -12.31 -3.56 12.82
CA ILE A 78 -12.04 -2.87 11.56
C ILE A 78 -13.13 -3.30 10.58
N PHE A 79 -13.69 -2.34 9.87
CA PHE A 79 -14.77 -2.60 8.92
C PHE A 79 -14.23 -2.60 7.50
N LYS A 80 -13.31 -3.50 7.25
CA LYS A 80 -12.65 -3.61 5.97
C LYS A 80 -13.59 -4.25 4.94
N LYS A 81 -13.92 -3.50 3.92
CA LYS A 81 -14.85 -3.96 2.88
C LYS A 81 -14.18 -4.77 1.78
N GLN A 82 -12.92 -4.46 1.47
CA GLN A 82 -12.24 -5.12 0.37
C GLN A 82 -11.34 -6.23 0.89
N ILE A 83 -11.46 -7.40 0.30
CA ILE A 83 -10.71 -8.57 0.75
C ILE A 83 -9.27 -8.58 0.23
N THR A 84 -8.98 -7.79 -0.80
CA THR A 84 -7.66 -7.78 -1.43
C THR A 84 -6.74 -6.68 -0.94
N ARG A 85 -7.27 -5.64 -0.31
CA ARG A 85 -6.47 -4.51 0.17
C ARG A 85 -6.46 -4.46 1.68
N GLY A 86 -5.41 -3.88 2.22
CA GLY A 86 -5.26 -3.73 3.67
C GLY A 86 -4.50 -4.86 4.33
N TRP A 87 -4.13 -5.91 3.60
CA TRP A 87 -3.37 -7.04 4.14
C TRP A 87 -1.87 -6.88 3.94
N SER A 88 -1.46 -5.84 3.26
CA SER A 88 -0.05 -5.51 3.05
C SER A 88 0.07 -4.01 2.89
N MET A 89 1.28 -3.49 3.06
CA MET A 89 1.51 -2.07 2.85
C MET A 89 1.42 -1.74 1.37
N GLU A 90 0.95 -0.54 1.11
CA GLU A 90 0.89 0.04 -0.23
C GLU A 90 2.00 1.08 -0.33
N ILE A 91 2.16 1.68 -1.50
CA ILE A 91 3.19 2.68 -1.72
C ILE A 91 2.53 4.04 -1.86
N ASP A 92 3.01 5.00 -1.10
CA ASP A 92 2.55 6.37 -1.18
C ASP A 92 3.70 7.29 -1.60
N ARG A 93 3.39 8.29 -2.41
CA ARG A 93 4.32 9.37 -2.71
C ARG A 93 4.25 10.42 -1.61
N LYS A 94 5.39 10.73 -1.01
CA LYS A 94 5.43 11.75 0.02
C LYS A 94 4.98 13.10 -0.52
N GLU A 95 5.45 13.45 -1.71
CA GLU A 95 5.03 14.64 -2.44
C GLU A 95 4.17 14.20 -3.62
N PRO A 96 2.85 14.42 -3.55
CA PRO A 96 1.94 13.88 -4.57
C PRO A 96 2.17 14.40 -5.98
N ASN A 97 2.76 15.57 -6.10
CA ASN A 97 3.02 16.17 -7.43
C ASN A 97 4.36 15.76 -8.01
N LEU A 98 5.11 14.92 -7.32
CA LEU A 98 6.35 14.35 -7.84
C LEU A 98 6.13 12.89 -8.22
N GLU A 99 7.06 12.35 -9.00
CA GLU A 99 6.93 11.00 -9.52
C GLU A 99 7.25 9.94 -8.47
N TYR A 100 7.01 8.69 -8.86
CA TYR A 100 7.35 7.54 -8.04
C TYR A 100 8.83 7.22 -8.20
N PHE A 101 9.65 7.81 -7.38
CA PHE A 101 11.06 7.43 -7.30
C PHE A 101 11.39 7.10 -5.86
N LYS A 102 12.49 6.39 -5.68
CA LYS A 102 12.83 5.78 -4.40
C LYS A 102 12.67 6.73 -3.21
N ASP A 103 13.23 7.93 -3.32
CA ASP A 103 13.26 8.85 -2.18
C ASP A 103 11.93 9.55 -1.93
N ASN A 104 10.97 9.40 -2.84
CA ASN A 104 9.64 10.00 -2.69
C ASN A 104 8.58 8.99 -2.27
N CYS A 105 8.96 7.77 -1.98
CA CYS A 105 7.99 6.71 -1.70
C CYS A 105 8.18 6.10 -0.32
N VAL A 106 7.07 5.81 0.34
CA VAL A 106 7.06 5.19 1.67
C VAL A 106 6.00 4.11 1.74
N PRO A 107 6.16 3.13 2.65
CA PRO A 107 5.11 2.16 2.88
C PRO A 107 3.95 2.81 3.61
N CYS A 108 2.76 2.49 3.18
CA CYS A 108 1.56 3.13 3.69
C CYS A 108 0.43 2.12 3.80
N CYS A 109 -0.27 2.12 4.92
CA CYS A 109 -1.40 1.22 5.07
C CYS A 109 -2.57 1.67 4.17
N TYR A 110 -3.45 0.73 3.92
CA TYR A 110 -4.63 0.98 3.08
C TYR A 110 -5.42 2.21 3.54
N TRP A 111 -5.63 2.37 4.85
CA TRP A 111 -6.45 3.47 5.36
C TRP A 111 -5.77 4.82 5.22
N CYS A 112 -4.48 4.89 5.52
CA CYS A 112 -3.72 6.14 5.33
C CYS A 112 -3.61 6.48 3.85
N ASN A 113 -3.40 5.50 3.00
CA ASN A 113 -3.30 5.76 1.57
C ASN A 113 -4.59 6.36 1.02
N ASN A 114 -5.72 5.83 1.43
CA ASN A 114 -7.01 6.37 1.00
C ASN A 114 -7.30 7.75 1.59
N ALA A 115 -6.91 7.98 2.84
CA ALA A 115 -7.17 9.26 3.50
C ALA A 115 -6.26 10.37 2.97
N LYS A 116 -5.03 10.03 2.60
CA LYS A 116 -4.07 11.03 2.12
C LYS A 116 -4.42 11.55 0.75
N THR A 117 -4.86 10.67 -0.15
CA THR A 117 -5.14 11.02 -1.52
C THR A 117 -3.93 11.69 -2.19
N ASP A 118 -4.15 12.42 -3.27
CA ASP A 118 -3.11 13.21 -3.93
C ASP A 118 -3.11 14.66 -3.43
N GLU A 119 -3.81 14.92 -2.35
CA GLU A 119 -3.96 16.30 -1.87
C GLU A 119 -2.86 16.72 -0.90
N TYR A 120 -2.47 15.84 0.01
CA TYR A 120 -1.60 16.20 1.11
C TYR A 120 -0.18 15.70 0.92
N ASN A 121 0.79 16.52 1.26
CA ASN A 121 2.18 16.07 1.29
C ASN A 121 2.46 15.31 2.61
N GLU A 122 3.69 14.80 2.73
CA GLU A 122 4.06 14.00 3.90
C GLU A 122 3.87 14.76 5.21
N ALA A 123 4.38 15.99 5.28
CA ALA A 123 4.33 16.76 6.51
C ALA A 123 2.89 17.04 6.93
N GLU A 124 2.06 17.40 5.97
CA GLU A 124 0.66 17.66 6.24
C GLU A 124 -0.08 16.41 6.69
N PHE A 125 0.16 15.31 6.00
CA PHE A 125 -0.56 14.09 6.34
C PHE A 125 -0.11 13.47 7.67
N LEU A 126 1.13 13.69 8.07
CA LEU A 126 1.57 13.21 9.40
C LEU A 126 0.70 13.80 10.51
N ILE A 127 0.21 15.01 10.34
CA ILE A 127 -0.70 15.61 11.31
C ILE A 127 -2.02 14.84 11.36
N ILE A 128 -2.57 14.51 10.20
CA ILE A 128 -3.82 13.74 10.10
C ILE A 128 -3.60 12.34 10.64
N ALA A 129 -2.47 11.74 10.33
CA ALA A 129 -2.17 10.37 10.71
C ALA A 129 -2.04 10.18 12.20
N GLN A 130 -1.72 11.21 12.96
CA GLN A 130 -1.73 11.14 14.42
C GLN A 130 -3.12 10.81 14.94
N GLY A 131 -4.14 11.41 14.34
CA GLY A 131 -5.53 11.09 14.71
C GLY A 131 -5.91 9.65 14.33
N ILE A 132 -5.48 9.21 13.17
CA ILE A 132 -5.72 7.83 12.74
C ILE A 132 -5.04 6.86 13.70
N ARG A 133 -3.81 7.14 14.08
CA ARG A 133 -3.07 6.34 15.04
C ARG A 133 -3.79 6.24 16.38
N GLN A 134 -4.30 7.35 16.87
CA GLN A 134 -5.05 7.37 18.13
C GLN A 134 -6.27 6.47 18.06
N ILE A 135 -6.96 6.43 16.93
CA ILE A 135 -8.11 5.55 16.74
C ILE A 135 -7.69 4.09 16.82
N TRP A 136 -6.59 3.74 16.14
CA TRP A 136 -6.09 2.37 16.22
C TRP A 136 -5.74 1.97 17.65
N GLU A 137 -5.04 2.85 18.34
CA GLU A 137 -4.64 2.58 19.72
C GLU A 137 -5.87 2.39 20.62
N LYS A 138 -6.88 3.20 20.42
CA LYS A 138 -8.12 3.08 21.18
C LYS A 138 -8.83 1.75 20.89
N ARG A 139 -8.90 1.37 19.63
CA ARG A 139 -9.54 0.10 19.25
C ARG A 139 -8.78 -1.10 19.77
N LEU A 140 -7.44 -1.03 19.76
CA LEU A 140 -6.61 -2.11 20.30
C LEU A 140 -6.71 -2.22 21.80
N ALA A 141 -6.80 -1.08 22.50
CA ALA A 141 -6.90 -1.06 23.95
C ALA A 141 -8.23 -1.65 24.46
N ASN A 142 -9.28 -1.56 23.65
CA ASN A 142 -10.61 -2.05 24.02
C ASN A 142 -10.83 -3.50 23.59
N SER A 143 -9.76 -4.21 23.31
CA SER A 143 -9.85 -5.61 22.89
C SER A 143 -10.18 -6.53 24.04
#